data_94a5f417582b9244b3254dafd084a95d
#
_entry.id   94a5f417582b9244b3254dafd084a95d
#
_cell.length_a   1.000
_cell.length_b   1.000
_cell.length_c   1.000
_cell.angle_alpha   90.00
_cell.angle_beta   90.00
_cell.angle_gamma   90.00
#
_symmetry.space_group_name_H-M   'P 1'
#
loop_
_entity.id
_entity.type
_entity.pdbx_description
1 polymer ?
#
loop_
_entity_poly.entity_id
_entity_poly.type
_entity_poly.pdbx_seq_one_letter_code
_entity_poly.pdbx_strand_id
1 'polypeptide(L)'
;MFPLVISFYTKDTPYQLDAHHLIASCEKFGIEHHIEGINSYGSWELNCAYKPFFIAEKLQTLKRPVLWVDVDAVFVQKPKPLKVFEKDFAVFSQADLQPDHPSKVRSGTIFVNHTEGGFDILKTWAQECQRLLIDPQRTEEFWDQIALRNVVLSQKKNLRSLPLSYIKILGHPIDAKCSRPVILHLQASRHAKN
;
A
#
# COMPACT_ATOMS: atom_id res chain seq x y z
N MET A 1 -4.99 -19.90 1.71
CA MET A 1 -5.17 -18.88 2.76
C MET A 1 -5.01 -17.51 2.08
N PHE A 2 -5.69 -16.46 2.58
CA PHE A 2 -5.49 -15.07 2.14
C PHE A 2 -4.89 -14.30 3.31
N PRO A 3 -3.97 -13.34 3.09
CA PRO A 3 -3.37 -12.57 4.18
C PRO A 3 -4.43 -11.69 4.86
N LEU A 4 -4.20 -11.32 6.12
CA LEU A 4 -5.04 -10.36 6.83
C LEU A 4 -4.92 -8.99 6.14
N VAL A 5 -6.05 -8.42 5.75
CA VAL A 5 -6.08 -7.06 5.20
C VAL A 5 -5.92 -6.06 6.33
N ILE A 6 -4.98 -5.14 6.19
CA ILE A 6 -4.77 -4.04 7.15
C ILE A 6 -4.82 -2.69 6.44
N SER A 7 -5.33 -1.69 7.12
CA SER A 7 -5.33 -0.30 6.67
C SER A 7 -5.46 0.65 7.86
N PHE A 8 -5.16 1.92 7.65
CA PHE A 8 -5.57 2.99 8.56
C PHE A 8 -6.18 4.17 7.79
N TYR A 9 -6.92 4.99 8.51
CA TYR A 9 -7.39 6.29 8.06
C TYR A 9 -7.15 7.34 9.14
N THR A 10 -6.98 8.60 8.74
CA THR A 10 -6.94 9.72 9.69
C THR A 10 -8.36 10.05 10.16
N LYS A 11 -8.56 10.08 11.48
CA LYS A 11 -9.84 10.45 12.10
C LYS A 11 -10.25 11.87 11.71
N ASP A 12 -11.56 12.11 11.72
CA ASP A 12 -12.15 13.42 11.44
C ASP A 12 -11.81 13.97 10.05
N THR A 13 -11.61 13.06 9.09
CA THR A 13 -11.37 13.37 7.67
C THR A 13 -12.33 12.57 6.77
N PRO A 14 -12.46 12.95 5.49
CA PRO A 14 -13.25 12.18 4.50
C PRO A 14 -12.82 10.71 4.38
N TYR A 15 -11.57 10.37 4.68
CA TYR A 15 -11.05 8.99 4.67
C TYR A 15 -11.81 8.04 5.61
N GLN A 16 -12.55 8.56 6.60
CA GLN A 16 -13.40 7.73 7.45
C GLN A 16 -14.55 7.09 6.65
N LEU A 17 -15.11 7.80 5.67
CA LEU A 17 -16.12 7.22 4.78
C LEU A 17 -15.51 6.16 3.86
N ASP A 18 -14.32 6.41 3.35
CA ASP A 18 -13.60 5.43 2.52
C ASP A 18 -13.31 4.16 3.32
N ALA A 19 -12.94 4.29 4.60
CA ALA A 19 -12.74 3.15 5.51
C ALA A 19 -14.01 2.29 5.63
N HIS A 20 -15.19 2.90 5.75
CA HIS A 20 -16.45 2.16 5.78
C HIS A 20 -16.70 1.39 4.48
N HIS A 21 -16.37 1.96 3.33
CA HIS A 21 -16.49 1.27 2.04
C HIS A 21 -15.52 0.09 1.94
N LEU A 22 -14.27 0.26 2.37
CA LEU A 22 -13.29 -0.82 2.40
C LEU A 22 -13.74 -1.95 3.33
N ILE A 23 -14.17 -1.64 4.56
CA ILE A 23 -14.70 -2.60 5.55
C ILE A 23 -15.87 -3.37 4.95
N ALA A 24 -16.90 -2.67 4.44
CA ALA A 24 -18.09 -3.29 3.86
C ALA A 24 -17.72 -4.22 2.69
N SER A 25 -16.72 -3.86 1.88
CA SER A 25 -16.26 -4.71 0.78
C SER A 25 -15.51 -5.95 1.29
N CYS A 26 -14.74 -5.85 2.37
CA CYS A 26 -14.10 -6.98 3.01
C CYS A 26 -15.15 -7.96 3.59
N GLU A 27 -16.13 -7.45 4.31
CA GLU A 27 -17.23 -8.23 4.88
C GLU A 27 -18.04 -8.96 3.81
N LYS A 28 -18.40 -8.25 2.71
CA LYS A 28 -19.12 -8.83 1.57
C LYS A 28 -18.46 -10.08 1.00
N PHE A 29 -17.15 -10.13 0.99
CA PHE A 29 -16.40 -11.25 0.42
C PHE A 29 -15.81 -12.19 1.46
N GLY A 30 -16.10 -11.99 2.75
CA GLY A 30 -15.59 -12.79 3.87
C GLY A 30 -14.07 -12.68 4.01
N ILE A 31 -13.53 -11.47 3.84
CA ILE A 31 -12.11 -11.17 3.95
C ILE A 31 -11.83 -10.69 5.36
N GLU A 32 -10.92 -11.38 6.05
CA GLU A 32 -10.47 -10.97 7.38
C GLU A 32 -9.68 -9.66 7.28
N HIS A 33 -10.02 -8.69 8.12
CA HIS A 33 -9.44 -7.36 8.04
C HIS A 33 -9.25 -6.72 9.42
N HIS A 34 -8.32 -5.75 9.51
CA HIS A 34 -8.06 -4.87 10.64
C HIS A 34 -7.80 -3.46 10.11
N ILE A 35 -8.82 -2.61 10.20
CA ILE A 35 -8.81 -1.24 9.67
C ILE A 35 -9.11 -0.30 10.83
N GLU A 36 -8.20 0.64 11.10
CA GLU A 36 -8.33 1.50 12.27
C GLU A 36 -8.12 2.98 11.99
N GLY A 37 -8.75 3.83 12.80
CA GLY A 37 -8.57 5.27 12.76
C GLY A 37 -7.38 5.72 13.61
N ILE A 38 -6.49 6.49 13.02
CA ILE A 38 -5.34 7.10 13.70
C ILE A 38 -5.54 8.63 13.84
N ASN A 39 -4.85 9.25 14.77
CA ASN A 39 -4.76 10.70 14.80
C ASN A 39 -3.80 11.19 13.71
N SER A 40 -4.07 12.37 13.14
CA SER A 40 -3.17 12.96 12.15
C SER A 40 -1.81 13.30 12.75
N TYR A 41 -0.75 13.06 12.00
CA TYR A 41 0.62 13.49 12.31
C TYR A 41 0.91 14.94 11.89
N GLY A 42 -0.13 15.71 11.49
CA GLY A 42 -0.03 17.13 11.19
C GLY A 42 -0.01 17.50 9.71
N SER A 43 0.45 16.61 8.82
CA SER A 43 0.36 16.81 7.38
C SER A 43 0.05 15.51 6.63
N TRP A 44 -0.38 15.65 5.38
CA TRP A 44 -0.64 14.50 4.51
C TRP A 44 0.63 13.66 4.29
N GLU A 45 1.78 14.32 4.08
CA GLU A 45 3.06 13.67 3.88
C GLU A 45 3.49 12.85 5.09
N LEU A 46 3.32 13.39 6.30
CA LEU A 46 3.65 12.69 7.54
C LEU A 46 2.72 11.48 7.75
N ASN A 47 1.43 11.62 7.43
CA ASN A 47 0.48 10.52 7.50
C ASN A 47 0.86 9.40 6.48
N CYS A 48 1.29 9.76 5.26
CA CYS A 48 1.78 8.81 4.27
C CYS A 48 3.07 8.12 4.75
N ALA A 49 4.02 8.88 5.32
CA ALA A 49 5.28 8.35 5.82
C ALA A 49 5.11 7.39 7.01
N TYR A 50 3.99 7.44 7.72
CA TYR A 50 3.67 6.52 8.81
C TYR A 50 3.34 5.10 8.32
N LYS A 51 2.95 4.92 7.06
CA LYS A 51 2.53 3.62 6.50
C LYS A 51 3.49 2.46 6.81
N PRO A 52 4.81 2.53 6.53
CA PRO A 52 5.72 1.43 6.86
C PRO A 52 5.81 1.13 8.36
N PHE A 53 5.70 2.13 9.24
CA PHE A 53 5.68 1.93 10.68
C PHE A 53 4.43 1.20 11.13
N PHE A 54 3.26 1.61 10.64
CA PHE A 54 1.99 0.95 10.91
C PHE A 54 2.01 -0.52 10.48
N ILE A 55 2.47 -0.80 9.26
CA ILE A 55 2.56 -2.17 8.75
C ILE A 55 3.49 -3.01 9.63
N ALA A 56 4.65 -2.46 10.05
CA ALA A 56 5.59 -3.17 10.91
C ALA A 56 4.99 -3.45 12.31
N GLU A 57 4.28 -2.49 12.90
CA GLU A 57 3.56 -2.66 14.17
C GLU A 57 2.52 -3.79 14.08
N LYS A 58 1.67 -3.77 13.03
CA LYS A 58 0.66 -4.82 12.84
C LYS A 58 1.29 -6.18 12.56
N LEU A 59 2.35 -6.23 11.77
CA LEU A 59 3.09 -7.46 11.51
C LEU A 59 3.65 -8.04 12.81
N GLN A 60 4.21 -7.20 13.69
CA GLN A 60 4.78 -7.61 14.99
C GLN A 60 3.70 -8.09 15.95
N THR A 61 2.57 -7.39 16.04
CA THR A 61 1.50 -7.69 17.02
C THR A 61 0.66 -8.88 16.59
N LEU A 62 0.32 -8.98 15.31
CA LEU A 62 -0.56 -10.01 14.77
C LEU A 62 0.18 -11.31 14.42
N LYS A 63 1.50 -11.28 14.32
CA LYS A 63 2.41 -12.42 14.07
C LYS A 63 2.00 -13.29 12.88
N ARG A 64 1.51 -12.64 11.82
CA ARG A 64 1.05 -13.31 10.58
C ARG A 64 1.25 -12.41 9.36
N PRO A 65 1.27 -12.98 8.14
CA PRO A 65 1.35 -12.19 6.92
C PRO A 65 0.18 -11.23 6.77
N VAL A 66 0.46 -10.02 6.30
CA VAL A 66 -0.54 -8.96 6.10
C VAL A 66 -0.58 -8.49 4.64
N LEU A 67 -1.74 -7.96 4.24
CA LEU A 67 -1.93 -7.24 3.00
C LEU A 67 -2.38 -5.82 3.35
N TRP A 68 -1.47 -4.87 3.20
CA TRP A 68 -1.83 -3.46 3.22
C TRP A 68 -2.69 -3.13 2.01
N VAL A 69 -3.78 -2.42 2.23
CA VAL A 69 -4.64 -1.85 1.19
C VAL A 69 -4.93 -0.41 1.58
N ASP A 70 -4.67 0.56 0.68
CA ASP A 70 -5.01 1.96 0.94
C ASP A 70 -6.51 2.08 1.23
N VAL A 71 -6.86 2.94 2.19
CA VAL A 71 -8.22 3.04 2.73
C VAL A 71 -9.26 3.46 1.68
N ASP A 72 -8.83 4.18 0.64
CA ASP A 72 -9.66 4.58 -0.50
C ASP A 72 -9.81 3.51 -1.59
N ALA A 73 -9.64 2.25 -1.20
CA ALA A 73 -9.84 1.12 -2.09
C ALA A 73 -11.02 0.24 -1.66
N VAL A 74 -11.53 -0.55 -2.60
CA VAL A 74 -12.60 -1.52 -2.34
C VAL A 74 -12.30 -2.85 -3.04
N PHE A 75 -12.67 -3.95 -2.39
CA PHE A 75 -12.72 -5.23 -3.08
C PHE A 75 -13.96 -5.29 -3.95
N VAL A 76 -13.78 -5.60 -5.23
CA VAL A 76 -14.89 -5.68 -6.20
C VAL A 76 -15.22 -7.13 -6.59
N GLN A 77 -14.36 -8.07 -6.18
CA GLN A 77 -14.63 -9.51 -6.26
C GLN A 77 -13.85 -10.27 -5.19
N LYS A 78 -14.27 -11.50 -4.91
CA LYS A 78 -13.57 -12.36 -3.96
C LYS A 78 -12.14 -12.64 -4.43
N PRO A 79 -11.12 -12.34 -3.63
CA PRO A 79 -9.74 -12.59 -4.01
C PRO A 79 -9.45 -14.10 -4.09
N LYS A 80 -8.63 -14.47 -5.07
CA LYS A 80 -8.02 -15.80 -5.12
C LYS A 80 -6.81 -15.86 -4.18
N PRO A 81 -6.41 -17.06 -3.71
CA PRO A 81 -5.17 -17.21 -2.95
C PRO A 81 -3.99 -16.58 -3.68
N LEU A 82 -3.28 -15.70 -3.01
CA LEU A 82 -2.06 -15.09 -3.54
C LEU A 82 -0.91 -16.07 -3.46
N LYS A 83 -0.17 -16.27 -4.55
CA LYS A 83 1.06 -17.08 -4.57
C LYS A 83 2.27 -16.23 -4.16
N VAL A 84 2.22 -15.64 -2.96
CA VAL A 84 3.25 -14.70 -2.46
C VAL A 84 3.87 -15.12 -1.13
N PHE A 85 3.32 -16.15 -0.46
CA PHE A 85 3.76 -16.58 0.88
C PHE A 85 5.19 -17.15 0.94
N GLU A 86 5.80 -17.43 -0.21
CA GLU A 86 7.21 -17.82 -0.32
C GLU A 86 8.17 -16.62 -0.36
N LYS A 87 7.61 -15.40 -0.40
CA LYS A 87 8.35 -14.15 -0.51
C LYS A 87 8.19 -13.33 0.76
N ASP A 88 9.17 -12.51 1.05
CA ASP A 88 9.13 -11.60 2.19
C ASP A 88 8.20 -10.42 1.92
N PHE A 89 8.12 -10.00 0.65
CA PHE A 89 7.39 -8.81 0.25
C PHE A 89 6.86 -8.93 -1.18
N ALA A 90 5.66 -8.38 -1.43
CA ALA A 90 5.17 -8.25 -2.79
C ALA A 90 4.44 -6.92 -2.99
N VAL A 91 4.75 -6.26 -4.08
CA VAL A 91 4.18 -4.98 -4.49
C VAL A 91 4.07 -4.94 -6.02
N PHE A 92 3.12 -4.19 -6.55
CA PHE A 92 3.03 -4.04 -8.00
C PHE A 92 4.20 -3.19 -8.54
N SER A 93 4.89 -3.72 -9.53
CA SER A 93 5.93 -3.02 -10.29
C SER A 93 5.58 -3.02 -11.77
N GLN A 94 5.50 -1.85 -12.36
CA GLN A 94 5.17 -1.63 -13.76
C GLN A 94 6.44 -1.85 -14.63
N ALA A 95 6.50 -2.94 -15.36
CA ALA A 95 7.72 -3.37 -16.06
C ALA A 95 8.17 -2.37 -17.16
N ASP A 96 7.23 -1.80 -17.89
CA ASP A 96 7.42 -0.93 -19.05
C ASP A 96 7.73 0.54 -18.70
N LEU A 97 7.67 0.92 -17.42
CA LEU A 97 8.07 2.27 -16.97
C LEU A 97 9.55 2.33 -16.63
N GLN A 98 10.15 3.51 -16.84
CA GLN A 98 11.52 3.80 -16.40
C GLN A 98 11.66 3.68 -14.87
N PRO A 99 12.86 3.36 -14.36
CA PRO A 99 13.08 3.17 -12.92
C PRO A 99 12.71 4.38 -12.06
N ASP A 100 12.93 5.58 -12.54
CA ASP A 100 12.65 6.85 -11.87
C ASP A 100 11.19 7.30 -11.97
N HIS A 101 10.38 6.65 -12.82
CA HIS A 101 8.97 7.03 -12.99
C HIS A 101 8.19 6.88 -11.67
N PRO A 102 7.40 7.90 -11.23
CA PRO A 102 6.68 7.85 -9.95
C PRO A 102 5.74 6.66 -9.80
N SER A 103 5.13 6.18 -10.90
CA SER A 103 4.23 5.02 -10.91
C SER A 103 4.94 3.68 -11.17
N LYS A 104 6.28 3.64 -11.15
CA LYS A 104 7.05 2.40 -11.36
C LYS A 104 6.73 1.34 -10.33
N VAL A 105 6.60 1.73 -9.06
CA VAL A 105 6.13 0.91 -7.94
C VAL A 105 4.92 1.59 -7.34
N ARG A 106 3.87 0.82 -7.00
CA ARG A 106 2.63 1.39 -6.45
C ARG A 106 2.39 0.90 -5.04
N SER A 107 2.29 1.84 -4.09
CA SER A 107 2.16 1.56 -2.65
C SER A 107 0.73 1.30 -2.17
N GLY A 108 -0.26 1.36 -3.04
CA GLY A 108 -1.68 1.22 -2.65
C GLY A 108 -2.06 -0.18 -2.17
N THR A 109 -1.36 -1.23 -2.63
CA THR A 109 -1.53 -2.61 -2.14
C THR A 109 -0.17 -3.26 -1.98
N ILE A 110 0.12 -3.76 -0.78
CA ILE A 110 1.43 -4.32 -0.42
C ILE A 110 1.23 -5.57 0.42
N PHE A 111 1.83 -6.68 0.02
CA PHE A 111 1.93 -7.88 0.85
C PHE A 111 3.25 -7.86 1.61
N VAL A 112 3.19 -8.16 2.91
CA VAL A 112 4.37 -8.34 3.77
C VAL A 112 4.22 -9.63 4.55
N ASN A 113 5.24 -10.48 4.46
CA ASN A 113 5.30 -11.71 5.22
C ASN A 113 5.89 -11.45 6.62
N HIS A 114 5.47 -12.25 7.60
CA HIS A 114 6.03 -12.20 8.96
C HIS A 114 7.37 -12.92 9.01
N THR A 115 8.38 -12.32 8.39
CA THR A 115 9.76 -12.81 8.26
C THR A 115 10.74 -11.68 8.56
N GLU A 116 11.98 -12.02 8.87
CA GLU A 116 13.07 -11.05 9.04
C GLU A 116 13.20 -10.15 7.81
N GLY A 117 13.19 -10.73 6.59
CA GLY A 117 13.24 -9.96 5.35
C GLY A 117 12.05 -9.01 5.16
N GLY A 118 10.84 -9.39 5.61
CA GLY A 118 9.68 -8.50 5.61
C GLY A 118 9.88 -7.29 6.52
N PHE A 119 10.40 -7.49 7.73
CA PHE A 119 10.72 -6.40 8.66
C PHE A 119 11.85 -5.51 8.15
N ASP A 120 12.90 -6.09 7.54
CA ASP A 120 14.03 -5.34 7.00
C ASP A 120 13.60 -4.38 5.87
N ILE A 121 12.70 -4.83 4.99
CA ILE A 121 12.17 -3.99 3.93
C ILE A 121 11.34 -2.84 4.52
N LEU A 122 10.48 -3.11 5.50
CA LEU A 122 9.68 -2.08 6.16
C LEU A 122 10.56 -1.05 6.87
N LYS A 123 11.61 -1.50 7.58
CA LYS A 123 12.59 -0.63 8.23
C LYS A 123 13.31 0.27 7.22
N THR A 124 13.79 -0.31 6.12
CA THR A 124 14.47 0.45 5.07
C THR A 124 13.53 1.47 4.41
N TRP A 125 12.27 1.09 4.19
CA TRP A 125 11.26 2.00 3.63
C TRP A 125 10.94 3.15 4.60
N ALA A 126 10.80 2.87 5.90
CA ALA A 126 10.60 3.90 6.91
C ALA A 126 11.78 4.90 6.96
N GLN A 127 13.02 4.40 6.91
CA GLN A 127 14.22 5.23 6.86
C GLN A 127 14.26 6.09 5.60
N GLU A 128 13.91 5.54 4.44
CA GLU A 128 13.86 6.31 3.19
C GLU A 128 12.75 7.37 3.21
N CYS A 129 11.59 7.10 3.81
CA CYS A 129 10.56 8.11 4.05
C CYS A 129 11.11 9.27 4.89
N GLN A 130 11.76 8.96 6.01
CA GLN A 130 12.36 9.99 6.87
C GLN A 130 13.42 10.81 6.14
N ARG A 131 14.32 10.15 5.38
CA ARG A 131 15.36 10.83 4.60
C ARG A 131 14.75 11.80 3.59
N LEU A 132 13.73 11.37 2.84
CA LEU A 132 13.08 12.21 1.82
C LEU A 132 12.30 13.38 2.42
N LEU A 133 11.71 13.22 3.61
CA LEU A 133 10.94 14.29 4.28
C LEU A 133 11.83 15.47 4.66
N ILE A 134 13.09 15.21 5.05
CA ILE A 134 14.03 16.25 5.51
C ILE A 134 15.01 16.71 4.43
N ASP A 135 14.98 16.13 3.23
CA ASP A 135 15.91 16.42 2.14
C ASP A 135 15.60 17.80 1.52
N PRO A 136 16.44 18.83 1.71
CA PRO A 136 16.21 20.15 1.14
C PRO A 136 16.44 20.20 -0.37
N GLN A 137 17.06 19.17 -0.95
CA GLN A 137 17.33 19.07 -2.39
C GLN A 137 16.29 18.21 -3.12
N ARG A 138 15.25 17.77 -2.40
CA ARG A 138 14.19 16.97 -3.00
C ARG A 138 13.48 17.77 -4.11
N THR A 139 13.49 17.21 -5.31
CA THR A 139 12.85 17.81 -6.50
C THR A 139 11.45 17.25 -6.76
N GLU A 140 11.12 16.07 -6.18
CA GLU A 140 9.81 15.42 -6.32
C GLU A 140 8.94 15.73 -5.10
N GLU A 141 7.62 15.87 -5.30
CA GLU A 141 6.66 15.89 -4.19
C GLU A 141 6.83 14.61 -3.35
N PHE A 142 6.78 14.73 -2.01
CA PHE A 142 6.88 13.55 -1.17
C PHE A 142 5.63 12.68 -1.29
N TRP A 143 5.86 11.44 -1.66
CA TRP A 143 4.90 10.35 -1.51
C TRP A 143 5.64 9.13 -0.92
N ASP A 144 4.98 8.41 -0.04
CA ASP A 144 5.49 7.13 0.48
C ASP A 144 5.83 6.13 -0.64
N GLN A 145 5.13 6.23 -1.78
CA GLN A 145 5.36 5.44 -2.97
C GLN A 145 6.74 5.68 -3.61
N ILE A 146 7.25 6.93 -3.60
CA ILE A 146 8.58 7.24 -4.11
C ILE A 146 9.66 6.60 -3.22
N ALA A 147 9.51 6.71 -1.90
CA ALA A 147 10.39 6.05 -0.96
C ALA A 147 10.38 4.53 -1.16
N LEU A 148 9.19 3.93 -1.30
CA LEU A 148 9.04 2.50 -1.57
C LEU A 148 9.69 2.09 -2.89
N ARG A 149 9.51 2.87 -3.96
CA ARG A 149 10.14 2.66 -5.26
C ARG A 149 11.66 2.56 -5.12
N ASN A 150 12.28 3.53 -4.43
CA ASN A 150 13.72 3.56 -4.22
C ASN A 150 14.22 2.29 -3.51
N VAL A 151 13.52 1.86 -2.46
CA VAL A 151 13.85 0.64 -1.71
C VAL A 151 13.69 -0.61 -2.57
N VAL A 152 12.56 -0.76 -3.25
CA VAL A 152 12.25 -1.96 -4.06
C VAL A 152 13.23 -2.10 -5.23
N LEU A 153 13.66 -1.00 -5.85
CA LEU A 153 14.61 -1.03 -6.96
C LEU A 153 16.06 -1.29 -6.51
N SER A 154 16.42 -0.91 -5.29
CA SER A 154 17.74 -1.21 -4.70
C SER A 154 17.84 -2.65 -4.20
N GLN A 155 16.74 -3.26 -3.77
CA GLN A 155 16.70 -4.60 -3.21
C GLN A 155 16.16 -5.61 -4.23
N LYS A 156 17.05 -6.42 -4.83
CA LYS A 156 16.69 -7.39 -5.88
C LYS A 156 16.24 -8.77 -5.36
N LYS A 157 16.29 -9.03 -4.05
CA LYS A 157 16.07 -10.36 -3.48
C LYS A 157 14.71 -10.48 -2.78
N ASN A 158 14.07 -11.65 -2.92
CA ASN A 158 12.84 -12.06 -2.21
C ASN A 158 11.59 -11.21 -2.42
N LEU A 159 11.56 -10.41 -3.49
CA LEU A 159 10.43 -9.60 -3.90
C LEU A 159 9.61 -10.30 -4.99
N ARG A 160 8.31 -10.01 -5.01
CA ARG A 160 7.41 -10.43 -6.09
C ARG A 160 6.53 -9.26 -6.55
N SER A 161 6.22 -9.22 -7.84
CA SER A 161 5.20 -8.29 -8.33
C SER A 161 3.80 -8.85 -8.05
N LEU A 162 2.94 -8.01 -7.44
CA LEU A 162 1.51 -8.28 -7.36
C LEU A 162 0.88 -8.17 -8.76
N PRO A 163 -0.20 -8.92 -9.03
CA PRO A 163 -0.96 -8.75 -10.27
C PRO A 163 -1.61 -7.36 -10.34
N LEU A 164 -1.71 -6.77 -11.53
CA LEU A 164 -2.41 -5.50 -11.76
C LEU A 164 -3.85 -5.48 -11.23
N SER A 165 -4.51 -6.63 -11.19
CA SER A 165 -5.87 -6.76 -10.63
C SER A 165 -5.98 -6.41 -9.15
N TYR A 166 -4.87 -6.39 -8.40
CA TYR A 166 -4.83 -6.01 -6.98
C TYR A 166 -4.49 -4.54 -6.75
N ILE A 167 -4.21 -3.78 -7.80
CA ILE A 167 -3.76 -2.38 -7.69
C ILE A 167 -4.40 -1.49 -8.77
N LYS A 168 -5.51 -1.91 -9.35
CA LYS A 168 -6.18 -1.11 -10.38
C LYS A 168 -6.66 0.22 -9.80
N ILE A 169 -6.29 1.30 -10.47
CA ILE A 169 -6.73 2.66 -10.13
C ILE A 169 -7.87 3.05 -11.07
N LEU A 170 -8.96 3.56 -10.50
CA LEU A 170 -10.11 4.02 -11.27
C LEU A 170 -9.73 5.18 -12.20
N GLY A 171 -10.07 5.06 -13.48
CA GLY A 171 -9.81 6.10 -14.47
C GLY A 171 -8.33 6.26 -14.89
N HIS A 172 -7.40 5.45 -14.35
CA HIS A 172 -6.01 5.54 -14.74
C HIS A 172 -5.74 4.86 -16.10
N PRO A 173 -5.17 5.56 -17.10
CA PRO A 173 -5.02 5.03 -18.47
C PRO A 173 -4.23 3.71 -18.55
N ILE A 174 -3.16 3.58 -17.75
CA ILE A 174 -2.32 2.38 -17.72
C ILE A 174 -3.11 1.14 -17.28
N ASP A 175 -4.15 1.35 -16.47
CA ASP A 175 -4.95 0.28 -15.88
C ASP A 175 -6.15 -0.11 -16.74
N ALA A 176 -6.36 0.54 -17.88
CA ALA A 176 -7.45 0.23 -18.81
C ALA A 176 -7.45 -1.24 -19.26
N LYS A 177 -6.26 -1.86 -19.35
CA LYS A 177 -6.08 -3.28 -19.69
C LYS A 177 -6.61 -4.25 -18.63
N CYS A 178 -6.81 -3.81 -17.39
CA CYS A 178 -7.33 -4.66 -16.32
C CYS A 178 -8.86 -4.68 -16.35
N SER A 179 -9.46 -5.65 -17.03
CA SER A 179 -10.92 -5.78 -17.16
C SER A 179 -11.59 -6.39 -15.92
N ARG A 180 -10.85 -7.14 -15.10
CA ARG A 180 -11.38 -7.84 -13.91
C ARG A 180 -10.53 -7.55 -12.67
N PRO A 181 -10.65 -6.35 -12.08
CA PRO A 181 -9.93 -6.02 -10.85
C PRO A 181 -10.43 -6.85 -9.66
N VAL A 182 -9.55 -7.12 -8.72
CA VAL A 182 -9.87 -7.65 -7.38
C VAL A 182 -10.01 -6.51 -6.40
N ILE A 183 -9.06 -5.56 -6.45
CA ILE A 183 -9.05 -4.32 -5.67
C ILE A 183 -9.09 -3.15 -6.65
N LEU A 184 -9.97 -2.20 -6.38
CA LEU A 184 -10.12 -0.96 -7.12
C LEU A 184 -9.82 0.22 -6.20
N HIS A 185 -8.78 1.01 -6.52
CA HIS A 185 -8.40 2.23 -5.80
C HIS A 185 -9.14 3.42 -6.39
N LEU A 186 -9.85 4.19 -5.55
CA LEU A 186 -10.76 5.26 -5.95
C LEU A 186 -10.08 6.64 -6.00
N GLN A 187 -8.85 6.75 -5.47
CA GLN A 187 -8.04 7.97 -5.45
C GLN A 187 -8.67 9.15 -4.70
N ALA A 188 -9.17 8.92 -3.49
CA ALA A 188 -9.74 9.97 -2.64
C ALA A 188 -8.77 11.14 -2.39
N SER A 189 -7.46 10.88 -2.34
CA SER A 189 -6.42 11.90 -2.18
C SER A 189 -6.44 12.99 -3.25
N ARG A 190 -6.98 12.72 -4.46
CA ARG A 190 -7.15 13.74 -5.50
C ARG A 190 -8.26 14.73 -5.17
N HIS A 191 -9.23 14.33 -4.36
CA HIS A 191 -10.35 15.18 -3.94
C HIS A 191 -10.08 15.86 -2.60
N ALA A 192 -9.17 15.33 -1.78
CA ALA A 192 -8.82 15.87 -0.47
C ALA A 192 -7.78 17.01 -0.51
N LYS A 193 -7.13 17.24 -1.66
CA LYS A 193 -6.16 18.33 -1.87
C LYS A 193 -6.81 19.64 -2.39
N ASN A 194 -8.11 19.64 -2.64
CA ASN A 194 -8.91 20.81 -2.98
C ASN A 194 -9.78 21.21 -1.78
#